data_39ced128821fccbaa4f9cd0707fa8c26
#
_entry.id   39ced128821fccbaa4f9cd0707fa8c26
#
_cell.length_a   1.000
_cell.length_b   1.000
_cell.length_c   1.000
_cell.angle_alpha   90.00
_cell.angle_beta   90.00
_cell.angle_gamma   90.00
#
_symmetry.space_group_name_H-M   'P 1'
#
loop_
_entity.id
_entity.type
_entity.pdbx_description
1 polymer ?
#
loop_
_entity_poly.entity_id
_entity_poly.type
_entity_poly.pdbx_seq_one_letter_code
_entity_poly.pdbx_strand_id
1 'polypeptide(L)' 'MDKKDEQAIDAVRLYYEHGFSQAEVASKMGISRPTVAKLLQRGKEAGFVTIEIHDPR' A
#
# COMPACT_ATOMS: atom_id res chain seq x y z
N MET A 1 3.15 -14.91 -8.88
CA MET A 1 2.50 -13.67 -8.47
C MET A 1 2.78 -12.60 -9.50
N ASP A 2 1.79 -11.82 -9.82
CA ASP A 2 1.87 -10.78 -10.81
C ASP A 2 2.77 -9.64 -10.33
N LYS A 3 3.46 -8.97 -11.25
CA LYS A 3 4.30 -7.82 -10.89
C LYS A 3 3.52 -6.74 -10.17
N LYS A 4 2.28 -6.49 -10.62
CA LYS A 4 1.41 -5.51 -9.98
C LYS A 4 1.04 -5.92 -8.55
N ASP A 5 0.86 -7.20 -8.33
CA ASP A 5 0.55 -7.70 -6.99
C ASP A 5 1.75 -7.51 -6.07
N GLU A 6 2.96 -7.77 -6.56
CA GLU A 6 4.17 -7.52 -5.78
C GLU A 6 4.31 -6.04 -5.44
N GLN A 7 4.07 -5.17 -6.40
CA GLN A 7 4.11 -3.73 -6.16
C GLN A 7 3.04 -3.30 -5.16
N ALA A 8 1.85 -3.88 -5.25
CA ALA A 8 0.78 -3.56 -4.32
C ALA A 8 1.16 -3.98 -2.90
N ILE A 9 1.77 -5.13 -2.74
CA ILE A 9 2.23 -5.60 -1.44
C ILE A 9 3.29 -4.65 -0.88
N ASP A 10 4.25 -4.25 -1.70
CA ASP A 10 5.30 -3.32 -1.28
C ASP A 10 4.72 -1.98 -0.87
N ALA A 11 3.79 -1.45 -1.67
CA ALA A 11 3.14 -0.18 -1.35
C ALA A 11 2.37 -0.25 -0.03
N VAL A 12 1.64 -1.34 0.16
CA VAL A 12 0.88 -1.56 1.39
C VAL A 12 1.81 -1.60 2.60
N ARG A 13 2.92 -2.32 2.48
CA ARG A 13 3.88 -2.41 3.58
C ARG A 13 4.47 -1.07 3.93
N LEU A 14 4.91 -0.32 2.93
CA LEU A 14 5.51 0.98 3.17
C LEU A 14 4.51 1.94 3.80
N TYR A 15 3.28 1.88 3.34
CA TYR A 15 2.26 2.80 3.82
C TYR A 15 1.75 2.43 5.22
N TYR A 16 1.40 1.16 5.44
CA TYR A 16 0.76 0.74 6.68
C TYR A 16 1.74 0.27 7.75
N GLU A 17 2.79 -0.42 7.38
CA GLU A 17 3.76 -0.94 8.35
C GLU A 17 4.80 0.09 8.73
N HIS A 18 5.30 0.83 7.75
CA HIS A 18 6.38 1.80 7.96
C HIS A 18 5.86 3.22 8.19
N GLY A 19 4.58 3.46 7.97
CA GLY A 19 3.99 4.75 8.24
C GLY A 19 4.37 5.86 7.25
N PHE A 20 4.86 5.49 6.06
CA PHE A 20 5.20 6.49 5.05
C PHE A 20 3.93 7.07 4.42
N SER A 21 3.99 8.34 4.04
CA SER A 21 2.92 8.96 3.28
C SER A 21 2.90 8.42 1.85
N GLN A 22 1.81 8.65 1.13
CA GLN A 22 1.72 8.22 -0.28
C GLN A 22 2.85 8.84 -1.10
N ALA A 23 3.18 10.10 -0.85
CA ALA A 23 4.28 10.76 -1.55
C ALA A 23 5.62 10.08 -1.25
N GLU A 24 5.83 9.69 -0.01
CA GLU A 24 7.06 9.00 0.39
C GLU A 24 7.12 7.60 -0.21
N VAL A 25 6.00 6.89 -0.23
CA VAL A 25 5.94 5.58 -0.88
C VAL A 25 6.26 5.70 -2.36
N ALA A 26 5.69 6.70 -3.02
CA ALA A 26 5.96 6.95 -4.44
C ALA A 26 7.45 7.19 -4.68
N SER A 27 8.07 7.99 -3.84
CA SER A 27 9.49 8.29 -3.95
C SER A 27 10.35 7.04 -3.76
N LYS A 28 10.02 6.24 -2.74
CA LYS A 28 10.79 5.04 -2.45
C LYS A 28 10.64 3.97 -3.51
N MET A 29 9.47 3.88 -4.12
CA MET A 29 9.21 2.89 -5.17
C MET A 29 9.56 3.39 -6.57
N GLY A 30 9.84 4.70 -6.71
CA GLY A 30 10.13 5.29 -8.01
C GLY A 30 8.93 5.38 -8.92
N ILE A 31 7.76 5.59 -8.37
CA ILE A 31 6.49 5.69 -9.11
C ILE A 31 5.76 6.97 -8.71
N SER A 32 4.68 7.27 -9.43
CA SER A 32 3.91 8.48 -9.14
C SER A 32 2.93 8.25 -7.98
N ARG A 33 2.50 9.35 -7.35
CA ARG A 33 1.51 9.28 -6.27
C ARG A 33 0.19 8.63 -6.71
N PRO A 34 -0.38 9.01 -7.87
CA PRO A 34 -1.59 8.32 -8.32
C PRO A 34 -1.42 6.81 -8.48
N THR A 35 -0.22 6.37 -8.88
CA THR A 35 0.08 4.96 -8.99
C THR A 35 0.07 4.29 -7.62
N VAL A 36 0.64 4.96 -6.61
CA VAL A 36 0.60 4.47 -5.23
C VAL A 36 -0.85 4.30 -4.77
N ALA A 37 -1.69 5.29 -5.02
CA ALA A 37 -3.09 5.22 -4.63
C ALA A 37 -3.78 4.01 -5.27
N LYS A 38 -3.50 3.74 -6.53
CA LYS A 38 -4.05 2.59 -7.23
C LYS A 38 -3.54 1.28 -6.65
N LEU A 39 -2.25 1.22 -6.31
CA LEU A 39 -1.67 0.03 -5.72
C LEU A 39 -2.26 -0.25 -4.34
N LEU A 40 -2.45 0.79 -3.54
CA LEU A 40 -3.09 0.64 -2.23
C LEU A 40 -4.52 0.14 -2.36
N GLN A 41 -5.26 0.69 -3.33
CA GLN A 41 -6.62 0.24 -3.59
C GLN A 41 -6.64 -1.22 -4.04
N ARG A 42 -5.73 -1.59 -4.93
CA ARG A 42 -5.59 -2.97 -5.38
C ARG A 42 -5.28 -3.89 -4.21
N GLY A 43 -4.40 -3.46 -3.32
CA GLY A 43 -4.05 -4.23 -2.14
C GLY A 43 -5.24 -4.49 -1.24
N LYS A 44 -6.08 -3.48 -1.06
CA LYS A 44 -7.30 -3.62 -0.26
C LYS A 44 -8.29 -4.61 -0.91
N GLU A 45 -8.48 -4.48 -2.21
CA GLU A 45 -9.41 -5.34 -2.93
C GLU A 45 -8.94 -6.79 -3.00
N ALA A 46 -7.64 -6.99 -3.09
CA ALA A 46 -7.04 -8.32 -3.13
C ALA A 46 -6.87 -8.95 -1.75
N GLY A 47 -7.14 -8.19 -0.69
CA GLY A 47 -7.01 -8.70 0.67
C GLY A 47 -5.57 -8.74 1.18
N PHE A 48 -4.67 -7.98 0.58
CA PHE A 48 -3.28 -7.89 1.06
C PHE A 48 -3.17 -7.01 2.30
N VAL A 49 -4.18 -6.20 2.57
CA VAL A 49 -4.20 -5.32 3.72
C VAL A 49 -5.08 -5.94 4.78
N THR A 50 -4.48 -6.36 5.87
CA THR A 50 -5.24 -6.76 7.04
C THR A 50 -5.28 -5.55 7.95
N ILE A 51 -6.32 -4.78 7.83
CA ILE A 51 -6.53 -3.67 8.74
C ILE A 51 -7.27 -4.22 9.93
N GLU A 52 -6.55 -4.47 10.99
CA GLU A 52 -7.19 -4.71 12.26
C GLU A 52 -7.58 -3.36 12.83
N ILE A 53 -8.83 -3.05 12.69
CA ILE A 53 -9.35 -1.87 13.35
C ILE A 53 -9.67 -2.28 14.77
N HIS A 54 -8.73 -2.02 15.66
CA HIS A 54 -9.00 -2.15 17.07
C HIS A 54 -9.77 -0.92 17.51
N ASP A 55 -11.05 -1.09 17.56
CA ASP A 55 -11.90 -0.07 18.13
C ASP A 55 -11.84 -0.25 19.64
N PRO A 56 -11.29 0.70 20.37
CA PRO A 56 -11.11 0.56 21.82
C PRO A 56 -12.38 0.72 22.63
N ARG A 57 -13.48 0.82 21.98
CA ARG A 57 -14.75 0.93 22.72
C ARG A 57 -15.34 -0.39 23.09
#